data_7efb736d51072a3d3d9b04d4ce3762aa
#
_entry.id   7efb736d51072a3d3d9b04d4ce3762aa
#
_cell.length_a   1.000
_cell.length_b   1.000
_cell.length_c   1.000
_cell.angle_alpha   90.00
_cell.angle_beta   90.00
_cell.angle_gamma   90.00
#
_symmetry.space_group_name_H-M   'P 1'
#
loop_
_entity.id
_entity.type
_entity.pdbx_description
1 polymer ?
#
loop_
_entity_poly.entity_id
_entity_poly.type
_entity_poly.pdbx_seq_one_letter_code
_entity_poly.pdbx_strand_id
1 'polypeptide(L)'
;MSGKDQSREITIVGGTYRETCYWPVWDELYGSGWRAVRVIRAFFPDVKIKFHTAGGSDVKQLLKVYAASEKLEYEVTELPDTISFYYNHPLSSPIMHGCPSTMVDMNASGQYVVGFGMLEAQTMINGDWVVYDPQSPRNPLSFREQGGKAAHLALVLNETEARKLSGEMELDAVKTALFEREQCECLIVKCGAKGALVYTSKDDDGKVIPVFKSSHVFPIGSGDVFTTVFAHCWFCGNKPTDAALIASKAAAAYCEERGIVDNIPEQVKDNGYKEHTPLKKGLVYLAGPFFTLDEKLFVSECRNMLQGMGAQVFSPYHDVGEGKAEDVVPKDIEKLRACACVFAIVDGLDSGTLFEVGFAVALGKKVVAYVENETEGALKMLEGTGCDIEKDFTTAVYKTCWYAAE
;
A
#
# COMPACT_ATOMS: atom_id res chain seq x y z
N MET A 1 25.15 14.66 -3.94
CA MET A 1 24.07 15.48 -4.53
C MET A 1 24.59 16.87 -4.71
N SER A 2 24.62 17.39 -5.94
CA SER A 2 25.27 18.67 -6.28
C SER A 2 24.34 19.84 -5.94
N GLY A 3 24.93 20.98 -5.55
CA GLY A 3 24.33 22.23 -5.02
C GLY A 3 23.22 22.97 -5.81
N LYS A 4 22.30 22.23 -6.46
CA LYS A 4 21.11 22.78 -7.14
C LYS A 4 19.80 22.62 -6.36
N ASP A 5 19.82 22.04 -5.17
CA ASP A 5 18.60 21.64 -4.42
C ASP A 5 18.05 22.75 -3.47
N GLN A 6 18.78 23.84 -3.28
CA GLN A 6 18.52 24.78 -2.19
C GLN A 6 17.39 25.79 -2.38
N SER A 7 16.60 25.75 -3.47
CA SER A 7 15.53 26.73 -3.69
C SER A 7 14.26 26.22 -4.37
N ARG A 8 14.06 24.91 -4.42
CA ARG A 8 12.83 24.38 -5.05
C ARG A 8 11.64 24.54 -4.13
N GLU A 9 10.53 24.96 -4.72
CA GLU A 9 9.21 24.99 -4.09
C GLU A 9 8.37 23.88 -4.71
N ILE A 10 7.77 23.04 -3.86
CA ILE A 10 6.83 21.98 -4.27
C ILE A 10 5.44 22.36 -3.76
N THR A 11 4.49 22.44 -4.66
CA THR A 11 3.07 22.55 -4.33
C THR A 11 2.51 21.16 -4.10
N ILE A 12 1.89 20.91 -2.94
CA ILE A 12 1.22 19.67 -2.59
C ILE A 12 -0.28 19.96 -2.53
N VAL A 13 -1.08 19.11 -3.19
CA VAL A 13 -2.55 19.18 -3.18
C VAL A 13 -3.08 17.81 -2.77
N GLY A 14 -3.83 17.73 -1.68
CA GLY A 14 -4.35 16.45 -1.20
C GLY A 14 -5.07 16.55 0.13
N GLY A 15 -5.83 15.52 0.46
CA GLY A 15 -6.63 15.50 1.67
C GLY A 15 -5.81 15.42 2.95
N THR A 16 -6.40 16.00 4.00
CA THR A 16 -5.96 15.79 5.39
C THR A 16 -7.10 15.10 6.12
N TYR A 17 -6.90 13.84 6.51
CA TYR A 17 -7.93 12.95 7.01
C TYR A 17 -7.56 12.36 8.36
N ARG A 18 -8.55 12.08 9.21
CA ARG A 18 -8.34 11.23 10.37
C ARG A 18 -8.34 9.77 9.93
N GLU A 19 -7.31 9.06 10.29
CA GLU A 19 -7.14 7.65 9.96
C GLU A 19 -7.02 6.85 11.26
N THR A 20 -7.94 5.91 11.48
CA THR A 20 -7.97 5.05 12.65
C THR A 20 -7.91 3.59 12.21
N CYS A 21 -6.99 2.82 12.77
CA CYS A 21 -6.90 1.37 12.60
C CYS A 21 -7.17 0.70 13.94
N TYR A 22 -8.06 -0.30 13.96
CA TYR A 22 -8.39 -1.00 15.20
C TYR A 22 -7.36 -2.05 15.59
N TRP A 23 -6.75 -2.71 14.58
CA TRP A 23 -5.73 -3.71 14.83
C TRP A 23 -4.63 -3.73 13.76
N PRO A 24 -3.39 -3.35 14.09
CA PRO A 24 -2.94 -2.79 15.38
C PRO A 24 -3.58 -1.42 15.64
N VAL A 25 -3.70 -1.06 16.92
CA VAL A 25 -4.27 0.25 17.31
C VAL A 25 -3.39 1.37 16.79
N TRP A 26 -3.99 2.23 15.99
CA TRP A 26 -3.33 3.39 15.40
C TRP A 26 -4.38 4.47 15.09
N ASP A 27 -4.11 5.73 15.42
CA ASP A 27 -5.03 6.85 15.24
C ASP A 27 -4.22 8.13 15.00
N GLU A 28 -4.29 8.64 13.77
CA GLU A 28 -3.50 9.79 13.34
C GLU A 28 -4.31 10.71 12.43
N LEU A 29 -3.96 12.00 12.45
CA LEU A 29 -4.45 12.96 11.47
C LEU A 29 -3.41 13.08 10.35
N TYR A 30 -3.63 12.31 9.29
CA TYR A 30 -2.75 12.24 8.13
C TYR A 30 -3.47 12.58 6.82
N GLY A 31 -4.02 11.59 6.13
CA GLY A 31 -4.41 11.72 4.73
C GLY A 31 -3.21 11.87 3.80
N SER A 32 -3.44 11.74 2.51
CA SER A 32 -2.38 11.75 1.49
C SER A 32 -1.59 13.06 1.42
N GLY A 33 -2.30 14.20 1.46
CA GLY A 33 -1.68 15.51 1.35
C GLY A 33 -0.79 15.85 2.54
N TRP A 34 -1.30 15.68 3.76
CA TRP A 34 -0.50 15.96 4.95
C TRP A 34 0.65 14.97 5.12
N ARG A 35 0.43 13.70 4.80
CA ARG A 35 1.52 12.70 4.80
C ARG A 35 2.61 13.10 3.81
N ALA A 36 2.27 13.59 2.61
CA ALA A 36 3.24 14.07 1.65
C ALA A 36 4.07 15.25 2.18
N VAL A 37 3.44 16.21 2.87
CA VAL A 37 4.15 17.31 3.56
C VAL A 37 5.16 16.75 4.57
N ARG A 38 4.75 15.80 5.40
CA ARG A 38 5.61 15.17 6.41
C ARG A 38 6.78 14.40 5.78
N VAL A 39 6.52 13.68 4.67
CA VAL A 39 7.56 12.96 3.91
C VAL A 39 8.60 13.93 3.34
N ILE A 40 8.16 15.02 2.69
CA ILE A 40 9.10 16.02 2.15
C ILE A 40 9.94 16.61 3.28
N ARG A 41 9.36 16.92 4.43
CA ARG A 41 10.11 17.46 5.58
C ARG A 41 11.14 16.48 6.12
N ALA A 42 10.78 15.20 6.25
CA ALA A 42 11.69 14.18 6.78
C ALA A 42 12.84 13.84 5.79
N PHE A 43 12.53 13.78 4.50
CA PHE A 43 13.52 13.36 3.49
C PHE A 43 14.28 14.52 2.84
N PHE A 44 13.66 15.70 2.73
CA PHE A 44 14.16 16.84 1.95
C PHE A 44 13.88 18.16 2.69
N PRO A 45 14.51 18.40 3.85
CA PRO A 45 14.16 19.48 4.78
C PRO A 45 14.34 20.89 4.20
N ASP A 46 15.18 21.07 3.18
CA ASP A 46 15.46 22.36 2.55
C ASP A 46 14.41 22.78 1.50
N VAL A 47 13.51 21.86 1.10
CA VAL A 47 12.46 22.13 0.11
C VAL A 47 11.39 23.05 0.71
N LYS A 48 11.02 24.12 0.00
CA LYS A 48 9.85 24.93 0.35
C LYS A 48 8.57 24.21 -0.04
N ILE A 49 7.56 24.27 0.82
CA ILE A 49 6.29 23.61 0.58
C ILE A 49 5.16 24.63 0.57
N LYS A 50 4.33 24.56 -0.47
CA LYS A 50 3.00 25.17 -0.51
C LYS A 50 1.96 24.05 -0.47
N PHE A 51 1.10 24.05 0.54
CA PHE A 51 0.15 22.96 0.77
C PHE A 51 -1.30 23.42 0.63
N HIS A 52 -2.06 22.77 -0.25
CA HIS A 52 -3.49 22.97 -0.42
C HIS A 52 -4.25 21.74 0.05
N THR A 53 -5.18 21.92 0.97
CA THR A 53 -6.01 20.84 1.52
C THR A 53 -7.40 21.34 1.87
N ALA A 54 -8.30 20.43 2.21
CA ALA A 54 -9.60 20.74 2.78
C ALA A 54 -9.77 20.00 4.12
N GLY A 55 -10.56 20.56 5.02
CA GLY A 55 -10.83 19.92 6.32
C GLY A 55 -11.53 20.84 7.32
N GLY A 56 -11.84 20.28 8.47
CA GLY A 56 -12.48 20.95 9.58
C GLY A 56 -11.55 21.83 10.42
N SER A 57 -12.04 22.22 11.57
CA SER A 57 -11.31 23.09 12.52
C SER A 57 -10.04 22.42 13.08
N ASP A 58 -10.00 21.12 13.23
CA ASP A 58 -8.87 20.32 13.69
C ASP A 58 -7.72 20.36 12.68
N VAL A 59 -8.00 20.26 11.37
CA VAL A 59 -7.01 20.44 10.30
C VAL A 59 -6.42 21.85 10.32
N LYS A 60 -7.27 22.87 10.48
CA LYS A 60 -6.79 24.28 10.61
C LYS A 60 -5.86 24.45 11.81
N GLN A 61 -6.22 23.86 12.95
CA GLN A 61 -5.40 23.95 14.16
C GLN A 61 -4.07 23.22 13.99
N LEU A 62 -4.08 22.01 13.43
CA LEU A 62 -2.88 21.24 13.11
C LEU A 62 -1.91 22.08 12.26
N LEU A 63 -2.38 22.58 11.11
CA LEU A 63 -1.54 23.32 10.17
C LEU A 63 -1.04 24.64 10.74
N LYS A 64 -1.83 25.34 11.57
CA LYS A 64 -1.40 26.56 12.27
C LYS A 64 -0.21 26.28 13.20
N VAL A 65 -0.20 25.14 13.90
CA VAL A 65 0.91 24.75 14.79
C VAL A 65 2.16 24.44 13.98
N TYR A 66 2.04 23.62 12.94
CA TYR A 66 3.18 23.20 12.14
C TYR A 66 3.74 24.33 11.26
N ALA A 67 2.91 25.20 10.68
CA ALA A 67 3.37 26.30 9.85
C ALA A 67 4.28 27.26 10.60
N ALA A 68 4.06 27.45 11.90
CA ALA A 68 4.88 28.31 12.74
C ALA A 68 6.32 27.76 12.93
N SER A 69 6.50 26.46 12.89
CA SER A 69 7.80 25.80 13.12
C SER A 69 8.54 25.40 11.83
N GLU A 70 7.84 25.15 10.73
CA GLU A 70 8.40 24.40 9.59
C GLU A 70 8.42 25.16 8.25
N LYS A 71 8.28 26.48 8.22
CA LYS A 71 8.28 27.31 6.98
C LYS A 71 7.29 26.77 5.93
N LEU A 72 6.10 26.35 6.36
CA LEU A 72 5.05 25.81 5.54
C LEU A 72 4.07 26.92 5.14
N GLU A 73 3.91 27.17 3.84
CA GLU A 73 2.78 27.92 3.31
C GLU A 73 1.60 26.97 3.10
N TYR A 74 0.41 27.33 3.57
CA TYR A 74 -0.75 26.45 3.43
C TYR A 74 -2.04 27.22 3.18
N GLU A 75 -2.95 26.54 2.50
CA GLU A 75 -4.33 26.99 2.27
C GLU A 75 -5.29 25.85 2.62
N VAL A 76 -6.29 26.14 3.46
CA VAL A 76 -7.30 25.18 3.87
C VAL A 76 -8.67 25.62 3.38
N THR A 77 -9.27 24.83 2.50
CA THR A 77 -10.70 24.96 2.19
C THR A 77 -11.50 24.40 3.34
N GLU A 78 -12.33 25.24 3.98
CA GLU A 78 -13.05 24.89 5.18
C GLU A 78 -14.19 23.93 4.88
N LEU A 79 -14.26 22.84 5.66
CA LEU A 79 -15.35 21.88 5.67
C LEU A 79 -16.00 21.88 7.06
N PRO A 80 -17.28 21.47 7.16
CA PRO A 80 -17.94 21.31 8.47
C PRO A 80 -17.20 20.32 9.37
N ASP A 81 -16.77 19.19 8.80
CA ASP A 81 -16.09 18.10 9.50
C ASP A 81 -14.90 17.61 8.69
N THR A 82 -13.91 17.05 9.39
CA THR A 82 -12.80 16.34 8.76
C THR A 82 -13.20 14.91 8.42
N ILE A 83 -12.92 14.48 7.19
CA ILE A 83 -13.18 13.10 6.76
C ILE A 83 -12.36 12.14 7.61
N SER A 84 -12.99 11.04 8.03
CA SER A 84 -12.37 10.00 8.84
C SER A 84 -12.48 8.65 8.18
N PHE A 85 -11.38 7.88 8.24
CA PHE A 85 -11.26 6.51 7.75
C PHE A 85 -11.05 5.57 8.93
N TYR A 86 -11.83 4.51 9.00
CA TYR A 86 -11.75 3.49 10.03
C TYR A 86 -11.45 2.14 9.40
N TYR A 87 -10.32 1.56 9.76
CA TYR A 87 -9.84 0.27 9.27
C TYR A 87 -9.93 -0.78 10.39
N ASN A 88 -10.47 -1.96 10.11
CA ASN A 88 -10.39 -3.09 11.04
C ASN A 88 -8.93 -3.55 11.19
N HIS A 89 -8.24 -3.69 10.09
CA HIS A 89 -6.81 -3.93 9.97
C HIS A 89 -6.28 -3.25 8.70
N PRO A 90 -4.95 -3.08 8.53
CA PRO A 90 -4.39 -2.26 7.45
C PRO A 90 -4.72 -2.71 6.02
N LEU A 91 -5.17 -3.95 5.82
CA LEU A 91 -5.60 -4.46 4.52
C LEU A 91 -7.10 -4.36 4.29
N SER A 92 -7.89 -4.04 5.31
CA SER A 92 -9.35 -3.94 5.19
C SER A 92 -9.75 -2.70 4.39
N SER A 93 -10.90 -2.77 3.73
CA SER A 93 -11.53 -1.58 3.16
C SER A 93 -12.02 -0.66 4.27
N PRO A 94 -11.69 0.65 4.24
CA PRO A 94 -12.08 1.55 5.31
C PRO A 94 -13.57 1.89 5.28
N ILE A 95 -14.14 2.07 6.47
CA ILE A 95 -15.42 2.75 6.67
C ILE A 95 -15.14 4.25 6.71
N MET A 96 -15.85 5.03 5.91
CA MET A 96 -15.63 6.47 5.79
C MET A 96 -16.76 7.27 6.41
N HIS A 97 -16.43 8.31 7.18
CA HIS A 97 -17.35 9.27 7.76
C HIS A 97 -16.96 10.70 7.37
N GLY A 98 -17.94 11.61 7.40
CA GLY A 98 -17.70 13.04 7.12
C GLY A 98 -17.52 13.39 5.65
N CYS A 99 -17.73 12.43 4.71
CA CYS A 99 -17.67 12.75 3.29
C CYS A 99 -18.81 13.71 2.92
N PRO A 100 -18.52 14.89 2.33
CA PRO A 100 -19.56 15.82 1.92
C PRO A 100 -20.38 15.26 0.76
N SER A 101 -21.63 15.69 0.65
CA SER A 101 -22.53 15.33 -0.46
C SER A 101 -22.15 16.01 -1.78
N THR A 102 -21.43 17.12 -1.69
CA THR A 102 -20.98 17.91 -2.86
C THR A 102 -19.52 18.23 -2.70
N MET A 103 -18.72 17.96 -3.73
CA MET A 103 -17.31 18.33 -3.76
C MET A 103 -17.16 19.85 -3.88
N VAL A 104 -16.12 20.39 -3.27
CA VAL A 104 -15.69 21.78 -3.46
C VAL A 104 -14.67 21.87 -4.60
N ASP A 105 -14.65 23.01 -5.30
CA ASP A 105 -13.63 23.25 -6.31
C ASP A 105 -12.37 23.81 -5.67
N MET A 106 -11.23 23.23 -6.01
CA MET A 106 -9.92 23.69 -5.57
C MET A 106 -9.01 23.90 -6.78
N ASN A 107 -8.24 25.01 -6.75
CA ASN A 107 -7.26 25.32 -7.78
C ASN A 107 -5.88 25.40 -7.17
N ALA A 108 -4.90 24.75 -7.80
CA ALA A 108 -3.52 24.84 -7.38
C ALA A 108 -2.59 24.97 -8.57
N SER A 109 -1.51 25.73 -8.40
CA SER A 109 -0.51 25.91 -9.44
C SER A 109 0.89 26.00 -8.86
N GLY A 110 1.87 25.57 -9.65
CA GLY A 110 3.28 25.60 -9.27
C GLY A 110 4.17 25.03 -10.37
N GLN A 111 5.48 25.26 -10.27
CA GLN A 111 6.43 24.64 -11.17
C GLN A 111 6.48 23.11 -10.96
N TYR A 112 6.48 22.68 -9.70
CA TYR A 112 6.50 21.28 -9.29
C TYR A 112 5.28 20.99 -8.43
N VAL A 113 4.40 20.11 -8.85
CA VAL A 113 3.15 19.83 -8.15
C VAL A 113 3.00 18.32 -7.90
N VAL A 114 2.67 17.97 -6.65
CA VAL A 114 2.23 16.64 -6.27
C VAL A 114 0.76 16.73 -5.91
N GLY A 115 -0.07 16.08 -6.70
CA GLY A 115 -1.52 16.08 -6.53
C GLY A 115 -2.05 14.70 -6.17
N PHE A 116 -2.95 14.67 -5.21
CA PHE A 116 -3.69 13.47 -4.81
C PHE A 116 -5.18 13.67 -5.03
N GLY A 117 -5.86 12.62 -5.50
CA GLY A 117 -7.32 12.61 -5.56
C GLY A 117 -7.92 12.81 -4.17
N MET A 118 -8.99 13.60 -4.10
CA MET A 118 -9.70 13.93 -2.87
C MET A 118 -11.15 13.46 -2.93
N LEU A 119 -11.74 13.12 -1.78
CA LEU A 119 -13.14 12.72 -1.69
C LEU A 119 -14.08 13.92 -1.63
N GLU A 120 -13.57 15.02 -1.10
CA GLU A 120 -14.30 16.26 -0.80
C GLU A 120 -14.09 17.35 -1.84
N ALA A 121 -13.09 17.21 -2.70
CA ALA A 121 -12.73 18.27 -3.64
C ALA A 121 -12.47 17.74 -5.06
N GLN A 122 -12.88 18.53 -6.04
CA GLN A 122 -12.41 18.44 -7.42
C GLN A 122 -11.26 19.42 -7.58
N THR A 123 -10.09 18.92 -7.99
CA THR A 123 -8.85 19.71 -7.99
C THR A 123 -8.38 20.01 -9.41
N MET A 124 -8.37 21.28 -9.80
CA MET A 124 -7.76 21.73 -11.04
C MET A 124 -6.29 22.12 -10.77
N ILE A 125 -5.37 21.30 -11.28
CA ILE A 125 -3.93 21.45 -11.06
C ILE A 125 -3.27 21.97 -12.34
N ASN A 126 -2.47 23.03 -12.23
CA ASN A 126 -1.65 23.58 -13.31
C ASN A 126 -0.17 23.59 -12.90
N GLY A 127 0.69 22.91 -13.65
CA GLY A 127 2.12 22.88 -13.32
C GLY A 127 3.01 22.59 -14.53
N ASP A 128 4.31 22.88 -14.38
CA ASP A 128 5.28 22.45 -15.40
C ASP A 128 5.54 20.94 -15.24
N TRP A 129 5.84 20.52 -14.01
CA TRP A 129 6.05 19.11 -13.64
C TRP A 129 4.99 18.69 -12.64
N VAL A 130 4.20 17.71 -12.99
CA VAL A 130 3.10 17.23 -12.13
C VAL A 130 3.19 15.71 -11.95
N VAL A 131 3.13 15.28 -10.70
CA VAL A 131 2.86 13.88 -10.34
C VAL A 131 1.46 13.84 -9.76
N TYR A 132 0.60 13.01 -10.34
CA TYR A 132 -0.78 12.88 -9.92
C TYR A 132 -1.10 11.44 -9.54
N ASP A 133 -1.62 11.26 -8.32
CA ASP A 133 -2.13 10.00 -7.79
C ASP A 133 -3.66 10.13 -7.61
N PRO A 134 -4.48 9.57 -8.49
CA PRO A 134 -5.92 9.77 -8.51
C PRO A 134 -6.68 9.02 -7.42
N GLN A 135 -6.09 8.85 -6.27
CA GLN A 135 -6.59 8.07 -5.14
C GLN A 135 -8.09 8.22 -4.95
N SER A 136 -8.82 7.10 -4.98
CA SER A 136 -10.21 7.07 -4.57
C SER A 136 -10.66 5.65 -4.27
N PRO A 137 -11.22 5.37 -3.11
CA PRO A 137 -11.88 4.10 -2.83
C PRO A 137 -13.16 3.91 -3.66
N ARG A 138 -13.73 5.00 -4.19
CA ARG A 138 -14.95 4.97 -5.04
C ARG A 138 -14.60 5.03 -6.51
N ASN A 139 -14.38 6.25 -7.02
CA ASN A 139 -14.07 6.50 -8.43
C ASN A 139 -12.89 7.47 -8.54
N PRO A 140 -11.73 7.02 -9.03
CA PRO A 140 -10.61 7.91 -9.28
C PRO A 140 -11.00 8.91 -10.39
N LEU A 141 -10.62 10.18 -10.20
CA LEU A 141 -10.89 11.23 -11.17
C LEU A 141 -9.70 11.41 -12.10
N SER A 142 -9.95 11.53 -13.40
CA SER A 142 -8.94 11.83 -14.39
C SER A 142 -8.33 13.21 -14.17
N PHE A 143 -7.00 13.31 -14.28
CA PHE A 143 -6.30 14.58 -14.21
C PHE A 143 -6.79 15.56 -15.28
N ARG A 144 -6.92 15.09 -16.52
CA ARG A 144 -7.35 15.91 -17.66
C ARG A 144 -8.83 16.28 -17.60
N GLU A 145 -9.71 15.37 -17.17
CA GLU A 145 -11.15 15.64 -17.03
C GLU A 145 -11.44 16.69 -15.94
N GLN A 146 -10.60 16.81 -14.93
CA GLN A 146 -10.66 17.88 -13.93
C GLN A 146 -10.10 19.22 -14.45
N GLY A 147 -9.67 19.30 -15.69
CA GLY A 147 -9.07 20.51 -16.27
C GLY A 147 -7.59 20.69 -15.96
N GLY A 148 -6.92 19.65 -15.46
CA GLY A 148 -5.50 19.66 -15.13
C GLY A 148 -4.60 19.91 -16.36
N LYS A 149 -3.56 20.72 -16.19
CA LYS A 149 -2.56 21.04 -17.21
C LYS A 149 -1.16 20.80 -16.67
N ALA A 150 -0.34 20.11 -17.45
CA ALA A 150 1.06 19.85 -17.14
C ALA A 150 1.86 19.82 -18.44
N ALA A 151 3.08 20.35 -18.39
CA ALA A 151 4.05 20.16 -19.46
C ALA A 151 4.65 18.76 -19.37
N HIS A 152 4.92 18.30 -18.14
CA HIS A 152 5.43 16.98 -17.81
C HIS A 152 4.49 16.32 -16.79
N LEU A 153 3.79 15.24 -17.15
CA LEU A 153 2.84 14.54 -16.30
C LEU A 153 3.32 13.12 -16.03
N ALA A 154 3.38 12.74 -14.75
CA ALA A 154 3.47 11.36 -14.32
C ALA A 154 2.20 10.96 -13.55
N LEU A 155 1.64 9.79 -13.87
CA LEU A 155 0.54 9.17 -13.12
C LEU A 155 1.09 8.07 -12.22
N VAL A 156 0.67 8.07 -10.95
CA VAL A 156 1.03 7.05 -9.98
C VAL A 156 -0.25 6.52 -9.35
N LEU A 157 -0.62 5.28 -9.60
CA LEU A 157 -1.89 4.69 -9.15
C LEU A 157 -1.73 3.21 -8.85
N ASN A 158 -2.66 2.60 -8.12
CA ASN A 158 -2.67 1.16 -7.92
C ASN A 158 -3.41 0.44 -9.07
N GLU A 159 -3.29 -0.91 -9.12
CA GLU A 159 -3.93 -1.71 -10.19
C GLU A 159 -5.45 -1.49 -10.27
N THR A 160 -6.14 -1.36 -9.13
CA THR A 160 -7.59 -1.15 -9.09
C THR A 160 -8.00 0.21 -9.62
N GLU A 161 -7.26 1.26 -9.22
CA GLU A 161 -7.46 2.62 -9.72
C GLU A 161 -7.17 2.71 -11.21
N ALA A 162 -6.10 2.05 -11.67
CA ALA A 162 -5.73 2.00 -13.07
C ALA A 162 -6.83 1.38 -13.95
N ARG A 163 -7.40 0.25 -13.51
CA ARG A 163 -8.54 -0.39 -14.20
C ARG A 163 -9.80 0.47 -14.17
N LYS A 164 -10.13 1.05 -13.02
CA LYS A 164 -11.31 1.93 -12.90
C LYS A 164 -11.19 3.17 -13.78
N LEU A 165 -10.01 3.81 -13.76
CA LEU A 165 -9.78 5.04 -14.51
C LEU A 165 -9.74 4.80 -16.02
N SER A 166 -9.14 3.71 -16.48
CA SER A 166 -9.08 3.34 -17.89
C SER A 166 -10.39 2.76 -18.43
N GLY A 167 -11.14 2.05 -17.59
CA GLY A 167 -12.27 1.22 -17.98
C GLY A 167 -11.86 -0.14 -18.56
N GLU A 168 -10.59 -0.50 -18.50
CA GLU A 168 -10.01 -1.71 -19.07
C GLU A 168 -9.58 -2.71 -17.97
N MET A 169 -9.52 -3.99 -18.31
CA MET A 169 -9.16 -5.04 -17.36
C MET A 169 -7.73 -5.55 -17.53
N GLU A 170 -7.28 -5.68 -18.79
CA GLU A 170 -5.94 -6.15 -19.12
C GLU A 170 -4.91 -5.04 -19.06
N LEU A 171 -3.76 -5.28 -18.43
CA LEU A 171 -2.75 -4.26 -18.16
C LEU A 171 -2.25 -3.53 -19.41
N ASP A 172 -2.12 -4.19 -20.54
CA ASP A 172 -1.70 -3.55 -21.79
C ASP A 172 -2.76 -2.59 -22.34
N ALA A 173 -4.04 -2.95 -22.23
CA ALA A 173 -5.15 -2.07 -22.59
C ALA A 173 -5.26 -0.90 -21.63
N VAL A 174 -5.13 -1.15 -20.31
CA VAL A 174 -5.08 -0.12 -19.26
C VAL A 174 -3.99 0.90 -19.55
N LYS A 175 -2.77 0.42 -19.80
CA LYS A 175 -1.60 1.25 -20.13
C LYS A 175 -1.90 2.16 -21.34
N THR A 176 -2.34 1.55 -22.44
CA THR A 176 -2.63 2.27 -23.69
C THR A 176 -3.68 3.35 -23.47
N ALA A 177 -4.81 3.01 -22.85
CA ALA A 177 -5.89 3.94 -22.58
C ALA A 177 -5.46 5.13 -21.71
N LEU A 178 -4.65 4.87 -20.66
CA LEU A 178 -4.17 5.93 -19.76
C LEU A 178 -3.17 6.86 -20.44
N PHE A 179 -2.23 6.35 -21.24
CA PHE A 179 -1.33 7.21 -22.01
C PHE A 179 -2.06 8.08 -23.01
N GLU A 180 -3.06 7.55 -23.69
CA GLU A 180 -3.86 8.29 -24.70
C GLU A 180 -4.77 9.34 -24.06
N ARG A 181 -5.46 8.98 -22.95
CA ARG A 181 -6.40 9.87 -22.26
C ARG A 181 -5.69 10.99 -21.50
N GLU A 182 -4.69 10.62 -20.70
CA GLU A 182 -4.04 11.55 -19.77
C GLU A 182 -2.83 12.26 -20.39
N GLN A 183 -2.32 11.77 -21.51
CA GLN A 183 -1.12 12.30 -22.18
C GLN A 183 0.04 12.46 -21.21
N CYS A 184 0.29 11.42 -20.42
CA CYS A 184 1.38 11.37 -19.45
C CYS A 184 2.69 10.91 -20.11
N GLU A 185 3.83 11.32 -19.54
CA GLU A 185 5.16 10.85 -19.93
C GLU A 185 5.58 9.61 -19.17
N CYS A 186 4.97 9.38 -18.01
CA CYS A 186 5.27 8.26 -17.14
C CYS A 186 3.99 7.75 -16.48
N LEU A 187 3.83 6.43 -16.49
CA LEU A 187 2.76 5.72 -15.80
C LEU A 187 3.39 4.73 -14.83
N ILE A 188 3.01 4.81 -13.56
CA ILE A 188 3.43 3.89 -12.52
C ILE A 188 2.21 3.19 -11.96
N VAL A 189 2.22 1.85 -12.02
CA VAL A 189 1.18 1.01 -11.44
C VAL A 189 1.74 0.32 -10.20
N LYS A 190 1.26 0.71 -9.01
CA LYS A 190 1.63 0.11 -7.72
C LYS A 190 0.91 -1.25 -7.58
N CYS A 191 1.66 -2.32 -7.32
CA CYS A 191 1.18 -3.70 -7.28
C CYS A 191 1.31 -4.32 -5.86
N GLY A 192 1.35 -3.53 -4.80
CA GLY A 192 1.44 -3.98 -3.40
C GLY A 192 2.66 -4.86 -3.14
N ALA A 193 2.44 -6.06 -2.63
CA ALA A 193 3.51 -7.03 -2.32
C ALA A 193 4.35 -7.46 -3.55
N LYS A 194 3.91 -7.13 -4.76
CA LYS A 194 4.61 -7.42 -6.03
C LYS A 194 5.50 -6.27 -6.52
N GLY A 195 5.53 -5.14 -5.82
CA GLY A 195 6.29 -3.95 -6.22
C GLY A 195 5.50 -2.99 -7.11
N ALA A 196 6.12 -2.46 -8.17
CA ALA A 196 5.46 -1.55 -9.10
C ALA A 196 5.93 -1.78 -10.55
N LEU A 197 5.11 -1.35 -11.50
CA LEU A 197 5.44 -1.33 -12.93
C LEU A 197 5.60 0.13 -13.37
N VAL A 198 6.70 0.44 -14.05
CA VAL A 198 6.97 1.77 -14.60
C VAL A 198 6.97 1.68 -16.12
N TYR A 199 6.14 2.49 -16.75
CA TYR A 199 6.04 2.65 -18.19
C TYR A 199 6.39 4.08 -18.58
N THR A 200 7.15 4.28 -19.64
CA THR A 200 7.56 5.59 -20.17
C THR A 200 6.96 5.89 -21.54
N SER A 201 6.21 4.96 -22.09
CA SER A 201 5.38 5.13 -23.30
C SER A 201 4.32 4.03 -23.37
N LYS A 202 3.34 4.18 -24.24
CA LYS A 202 2.32 3.17 -24.49
C LYS A 202 2.87 1.87 -25.12
N ASP A 203 3.99 1.96 -25.81
CA ASP A 203 4.65 0.84 -26.50
C ASP A 203 5.73 0.17 -25.63
N ASP A 204 5.94 0.66 -24.40
CA ASP A 204 6.92 0.13 -23.45
C ASP A 204 6.37 -1.15 -22.77
N ASP A 205 7.18 -2.20 -22.70
CA ASP A 205 6.84 -3.44 -21.98
C ASP A 205 6.77 -3.24 -20.46
N GLY A 206 7.25 -2.10 -19.97
CA GLY A 206 7.29 -1.75 -18.56
C GLY A 206 8.48 -2.35 -17.82
N LYS A 207 8.98 -1.61 -16.85
CA LYS A 207 10.02 -2.07 -15.94
C LYS A 207 9.44 -2.40 -14.57
N VAL A 208 9.70 -3.62 -14.11
CA VAL A 208 9.34 -4.03 -12.74
C VAL A 208 10.29 -3.35 -11.76
N ILE A 209 9.70 -2.67 -10.79
CA ILE A 209 10.39 -2.13 -9.62
C ILE A 209 10.14 -3.08 -8.46
N PRO A 210 11.18 -3.64 -7.84
CA PRO A 210 11.03 -4.61 -6.77
C PRO A 210 10.39 -3.98 -5.52
N VAL A 211 9.76 -4.81 -4.70
CA VAL A 211 9.45 -4.48 -3.32
C VAL A 211 10.66 -4.75 -2.45
N PHE A 212 10.78 -4.06 -1.33
CA PHE A 212 11.81 -4.30 -0.32
C PHE A 212 11.16 -4.91 0.92
N LYS A 213 11.61 -6.12 1.28
CA LYS A 213 11.06 -6.86 2.44
C LYS A 213 11.45 -6.13 3.72
N SER A 214 10.46 -5.84 4.53
CA SER A 214 10.56 -5.30 5.88
C SER A 214 10.18 -6.37 6.91
N SER A 215 10.59 -6.21 8.16
CA SER A 215 10.24 -7.15 9.24
C SER A 215 8.79 -6.97 9.69
N HIS A 216 8.28 -5.74 9.59
CA HIS A 216 6.89 -5.39 9.81
C HIS A 216 6.31 -4.69 8.57
N VAL A 217 5.00 -4.87 8.33
CA VAL A 217 4.33 -4.25 7.21
C VAL A 217 3.07 -3.52 7.66
N PHE A 218 3.11 -2.18 7.62
CA PHE A 218 1.96 -1.32 7.84
C PHE A 218 1.70 -0.48 6.58
N PRO A 219 0.83 -0.92 5.65
CA PRO A 219 0.72 -0.33 4.33
C PRO A 219 -0.15 0.94 4.25
N ILE A 220 -0.93 1.30 5.31
CA ILE A 220 -1.76 2.52 5.27
C ILE A 220 -0.85 3.73 5.05
N GLY A 221 -1.04 4.41 3.92
CA GLY A 221 -0.25 5.57 3.51
C GLY A 221 1.09 5.27 2.84
N SER A 222 1.50 4.01 2.71
CA SER A 222 2.75 3.67 1.99
C SER A 222 2.73 4.11 0.53
N GLY A 223 1.54 4.10 -0.10
CA GLY A 223 1.34 4.61 -1.45
C GLY A 223 1.60 6.11 -1.56
N ASP A 224 1.20 6.90 -0.56
CA ASP A 224 1.45 8.35 -0.51
C ASP A 224 2.94 8.65 -0.36
N VAL A 225 3.63 7.86 0.48
CA VAL A 225 5.09 7.93 0.64
C VAL A 225 5.79 7.62 -0.68
N PHE A 226 5.39 6.54 -1.35
CA PHE A 226 5.92 6.18 -2.66
C PHE A 226 5.73 7.32 -3.67
N THR A 227 4.51 7.81 -3.83
CA THR A 227 4.17 8.88 -4.77
C THR A 227 4.97 10.15 -4.50
N THR A 228 5.10 10.55 -3.23
CA THR A 228 5.80 11.77 -2.82
C THR A 228 7.31 11.68 -3.08
N VAL A 229 7.94 10.56 -2.69
CA VAL A 229 9.38 10.35 -2.90
C VAL A 229 9.70 10.21 -4.38
N PHE A 230 8.88 9.48 -5.14
CA PHE A 230 8.99 9.40 -6.59
C PHE A 230 8.95 10.79 -7.20
N ALA A 231 7.96 11.61 -6.85
CA ALA A 231 7.79 12.95 -7.38
C ALA A 231 9.02 13.81 -7.15
N HIS A 232 9.51 13.88 -5.91
CA HIS A 232 10.71 14.66 -5.60
C HIS A 232 11.92 14.20 -6.42
N CYS A 233 12.19 12.90 -6.47
CA CYS A 233 13.33 12.36 -7.21
C CYS A 233 13.20 12.64 -8.71
N TRP A 234 12.00 12.50 -9.28
CA TRP A 234 11.75 12.77 -10.70
C TRP A 234 11.90 14.28 -11.00
N PHE A 235 11.40 15.16 -10.15
CA PHE A 235 11.60 16.62 -10.27
C PHE A 235 13.08 17.02 -10.17
N CYS A 236 13.90 16.22 -9.48
CA CYS A 236 15.34 16.38 -9.43
C CYS A 236 16.07 15.85 -10.68
N GLY A 237 15.35 15.32 -11.67
CA GLY A 237 15.89 14.85 -12.93
C GLY A 237 16.33 13.39 -12.93
N ASN A 238 15.95 12.61 -11.93
CA ASN A 238 16.16 11.16 -11.97
C ASN A 238 15.27 10.54 -13.05
N LYS A 239 15.75 9.45 -13.65
CA LYS A 239 14.91 8.65 -14.55
C LYS A 239 13.72 8.08 -13.78
N PRO A 240 12.54 7.90 -14.40
CA PRO A 240 11.36 7.37 -13.70
C PRO A 240 11.63 6.04 -12.97
N THR A 241 12.40 5.14 -13.55
CA THR A 241 12.76 3.85 -12.94
C THR A 241 13.64 4.00 -11.69
N ASP A 242 14.58 4.93 -11.71
CA ASP A 242 15.48 5.16 -10.57
C ASP A 242 14.74 5.87 -9.44
N ALA A 243 13.88 6.84 -9.78
CA ALA A 243 12.99 7.52 -8.83
C ALA A 243 12.02 6.52 -8.16
N ALA A 244 11.41 5.62 -8.94
CA ALA A 244 10.51 4.59 -8.42
C ALA A 244 11.22 3.57 -7.52
N LEU A 245 12.48 3.23 -7.81
CA LEU A 245 13.28 2.35 -6.95
C LEU A 245 13.55 2.98 -5.58
N ILE A 246 13.90 4.28 -5.56
CA ILE A 246 14.09 5.02 -4.30
C ILE A 246 12.76 5.11 -3.55
N ALA A 247 11.66 5.37 -4.26
CA ALA A 247 10.31 5.44 -3.67
C ALA A 247 9.87 4.10 -3.06
N SER A 248 10.18 2.97 -3.70
CA SER A 248 9.89 1.63 -3.17
C SER A 248 10.64 1.34 -1.87
N LYS A 249 11.91 1.75 -1.77
CA LYS A 249 12.69 1.67 -0.52
C LYS A 249 12.09 2.53 0.58
N ALA A 250 11.70 3.76 0.25
CA ALA A 250 11.06 4.66 1.22
C ALA A 250 9.73 4.11 1.75
N ALA A 251 8.93 3.51 0.86
CA ALA A 251 7.68 2.85 1.25
C ALA A 251 7.92 1.66 2.19
N ALA A 252 8.98 0.86 1.96
CA ALA A 252 9.35 -0.24 2.86
C ALA A 252 9.77 0.26 4.24
N ALA A 253 10.59 1.32 4.31
CA ALA A 253 11.01 1.94 5.57
C ALA A 253 9.81 2.49 6.35
N TYR A 254 8.87 3.16 5.66
CA TYR A 254 7.63 3.63 6.25
C TYR A 254 6.77 2.49 6.81
N CYS A 255 6.64 1.39 6.06
CA CYS A 255 5.87 0.22 6.51
C CYS A 255 6.46 -0.40 7.78
N GLU A 256 7.79 -0.48 7.87
CA GLU A 256 8.50 -1.04 9.02
C GLU A 256 8.28 -0.24 10.30
N GLU A 257 8.39 1.09 10.19
CA GLU A 257 8.30 2.01 11.32
C GLU A 257 6.86 2.43 11.67
N ARG A 258 5.88 2.01 10.87
CA ARG A 258 4.45 2.40 10.98
C ARG A 258 4.23 3.91 10.96
N GLY A 259 5.11 4.65 10.29
CA GLY A 259 5.05 6.09 10.25
C GLY A 259 6.28 6.76 9.65
N ILE A 260 6.30 8.08 9.71
CA ILE A 260 7.40 8.90 9.24
C ILE A 260 8.23 9.30 10.44
N VAL A 261 9.48 8.82 10.50
CA VAL A 261 10.46 9.16 11.56
C VAL A 261 11.73 9.71 10.93
N ASP A 262 12.51 10.44 11.71
CA ASP A 262 13.66 11.18 11.21
C ASP A 262 14.80 10.30 10.65
N ASN A 263 14.87 9.03 11.04
CA ASN A 263 15.88 8.09 10.56
C ASN A 263 15.52 7.36 9.25
N ILE A 264 14.28 7.49 8.73
CA ILE A 264 13.88 6.87 7.46
C ILE A 264 14.82 7.24 6.30
N PRO A 265 15.25 8.50 6.11
CA PRO A 265 16.19 8.87 5.06
C PRO A 265 17.51 8.08 5.11
N GLU A 266 18.02 7.81 6.28
CA GLU A 266 19.26 7.04 6.46
C GLU A 266 19.03 5.56 6.12
N GLN A 267 17.93 4.96 6.57
CA GLN A 267 17.55 3.57 6.23
C GLN A 267 17.41 3.38 4.71
N VAL A 268 16.82 4.35 4.02
CA VAL A 268 16.68 4.32 2.54
C VAL A 268 18.05 4.33 1.86
N LYS A 269 19.02 5.08 2.39
CA LYS A 269 20.38 5.16 1.84
C LYS A 269 21.18 3.88 2.07
N ASP A 270 21.04 3.25 3.23
CA ASP A 270 21.89 2.15 3.70
C ASP A 270 21.63 0.78 3.04
N ASN A 271 20.63 0.67 2.14
CA ASN A 271 20.28 -0.59 1.45
C ASN A 271 20.01 -1.79 2.39
N GLY A 272 19.57 -1.54 3.64
CA GLY A 272 19.33 -2.58 4.64
C GLY A 272 18.22 -3.57 4.27
N TYR A 273 17.30 -3.18 3.40
CA TYR A 273 16.14 -3.97 3.00
C TYR A 273 16.47 -4.94 1.87
N LYS A 274 16.00 -6.19 1.99
CA LYS A 274 16.18 -7.21 0.96
C LYS A 274 15.22 -6.97 -0.20
N GLU A 275 15.77 -6.79 -1.38
CA GLU A 275 15.02 -6.70 -2.62
C GLU A 275 14.29 -8.01 -2.91
N HIS A 276 13.02 -7.91 -3.31
CA HIS A 276 12.20 -9.03 -3.74
C HIS A 276 11.45 -8.68 -5.02
N THR A 277 11.75 -9.44 -6.06
CA THR A 277 11.02 -9.39 -7.33
C THR A 277 10.23 -10.69 -7.46
N PRO A 278 8.90 -10.65 -7.50
CA PRO A 278 8.09 -11.85 -7.66
C PRO A 278 8.39 -12.55 -8.99
N LEU A 279 8.84 -13.80 -8.92
CA LEU A 279 9.19 -14.60 -10.10
C LEU A 279 8.08 -15.56 -10.51
N LYS A 280 7.23 -15.98 -9.57
CA LYS A 280 6.22 -17.04 -9.74
C LYS A 280 4.89 -16.66 -9.08
N LYS A 281 3.84 -17.34 -9.53
CA LYS A 281 2.53 -17.36 -8.83
C LYS A 281 2.40 -18.73 -8.17
N GLY A 282 2.98 -18.89 -6.99
CA GLY A 282 2.87 -20.13 -6.23
C GLY A 282 1.51 -20.26 -5.55
N LEU A 283 1.09 -21.52 -5.31
CA LEU A 283 -0.12 -21.83 -4.55
C LEU A 283 0.15 -21.68 -3.06
N VAL A 284 -0.66 -20.89 -2.37
CA VAL A 284 -0.70 -20.81 -0.91
C VAL A 284 -1.72 -21.82 -0.40
N TYR A 285 -1.33 -22.65 0.56
CA TYR A 285 -2.26 -23.48 1.33
C TYR A 285 -2.65 -22.71 2.59
N LEU A 286 -3.95 -22.45 2.76
CA LEU A 286 -4.49 -21.76 3.92
C LEU A 286 -5.02 -22.81 4.93
N ALA A 287 -4.22 -23.07 5.96
CA ALA A 287 -4.56 -23.94 7.08
C ALA A 287 -5.22 -23.14 8.21
N GLY A 288 -6.26 -23.68 8.80
CA GLY A 288 -6.90 -23.04 9.96
C GLY A 288 -8.21 -23.72 10.36
N PRO A 289 -8.66 -23.53 11.61
CA PRO A 289 -9.93 -24.07 12.08
C PRO A 289 -11.11 -23.38 11.40
N PHE A 290 -12.20 -24.11 11.21
CA PHE A 290 -13.45 -23.61 10.61
C PHE A 290 -14.71 -24.25 11.22
N PHE A 291 -14.68 -24.47 12.53
CA PHE A 291 -15.77 -25.13 13.27
C PHE A 291 -16.82 -24.13 13.76
N THR A 292 -16.38 -22.91 14.12
CA THR A 292 -17.21 -21.83 14.64
C THR A 292 -17.41 -20.73 13.60
N LEU A 293 -18.34 -19.79 13.87
CA LEU A 293 -18.64 -18.69 12.96
C LEU A 293 -17.44 -17.71 12.83
N ASP A 294 -16.79 -17.38 13.93
CA ASP A 294 -15.63 -16.50 13.98
C ASP A 294 -14.43 -17.11 13.22
N GLU A 295 -14.14 -18.39 13.39
CA GLU A 295 -13.14 -19.11 12.61
C GLU A 295 -13.42 -19.07 11.11
N LYS A 296 -14.67 -19.38 10.70
CA LYS A 296 -15.08 -19.31 9.28
C LYS A 296 -14.95 -17.91 8.69
N LEU A 297 -15.32 -16.88 9.45
CA LEU A 297 -15.18 -15.50 9.02
C LEU A 297 -13.69 -15.12 8.88
N PHE A 298 -12.85 -15.52 9.84
CA PHE A 298 -11.43 -15.18 9.79
C PHE A 298 -10.67 -15.94 8.69
N VAL A 299 -10.93 -17.22 8.50
CA VAL A 299 -10.38 -17.98 7.35
C VAL A 299 -10.80 -17.36 6.01
N SER A 300 -12.06 -16.88 5.91
CA SER A 300 -12.53 -16.19 4.71
C SER A 300 -11.82 -14.86 4.50
N GLU A 301 -11.57 -14.10 5.57
CA GLU A 301 -10.82 -12.85 5.51
C GLU A 301 -9.37 -13.09 5.08
N CYS A 302 -8.68 -14.08 5.66
CA CYS A 302 -7.33 -14.46 5.25
C CYS A 302 -7.27 -14.81 3.75
N ARG A 303 -8.24 -15.61 3.27
CA ARG A 303 -8.33 -15.97 1.85
C ARG A 303 -8.50 -14.74 0.97
N ASN A 304 -9.42 -13.83 1.33
CA ASN A 304 -9.71 -12.63 0.57
C ASN A 304 -8.49 -11.72 0.48
N MET A 305 -7.77 -11.54 1.59
CA MET A 305 -6.56 -10.69 1.62
C MET A 305 -5.44 -11.27 0.76
N LEU A 306 -5.17 -12.56 0.87
CA LEU A 306 -4.16 -13.25 0.05
C LEU A 306 -4.53 -13.20 -1.45
N GLN A 307 -5.78 -13.44 -1.80
CA GLN A 307 -6.26 -13.35 -3.18
C GLN A 307 -6.25 -11.93 -3.71
N GLY A 308 -6.62 -10.95 -2.88
CA GLY A 308 -6.55 -9.52 -3.20
C GLY A 308 -5.13 -9.06 -3.56
N MET A 309 -4.11 -9.69 -2.97
CA MET A 309 -2.70 -9.48 -3.32
C MET A 309 -2.23 -10.30 -4.54
N GLY A 310 -3.14 -11.06 -5.16
CA GLY A 310 -2.89 -11.84 -6.37
C GLY A 310 -2.26 -13.22 -6.12
N ALA A 311 -2.29 -13.74 -4.89
CA ALA A 311 -1.91 -15.12 -4.60
C ALA A 311 -3.00 -16.11 -5.07
N GLN A 312 -2.57 -17.28 -5.52
CA GLN A 312 -3.48 -18.43 -5.67
C GLN A 312 -3.62 -19.08 -4.31
N VAL A 313 -4.84 -19.28 -3.82
CA VAL A 313 -5.09 -19.80 -2.48
C VAL A 313 -5.98 -21.02 -2.56
N PHE A 314 -5.53 -22.11 -1.94
CA PHE A 314 -6.35 -23.26 -1.63
C PHE A 314 -6.66 -23.26 -0.13
N SER A 315 -7.92 -23.43 0.20
CA SER A 315 -8.42 -23.50 1.58
C SER A 315 -9.32 -24.74 1.72
N PRO A 316 -9.01 -25.69 2.60
CA PRO A 316 -9.87 -26.85 2.85
C PRO A 316 -11.33 -26.48 3.06
N TYR A 317 -11.59 -25.44 3.85
CA TYR A 317 -12.94 -24.96 4.11
C TYR A 317 -13.71 -24.55 2.85
N HIS A 318 -13.07 -23.79 1.93
CA HIS A 318 -13.76 -23.25 0.76
C HIS A 318 -13.75 -24.19 -0.46
N ASP A 319 -12.67 -24.96 -0.63
CA ASP A 319 -12.41 -25.69 -1.88
C ASP A 319 -12.74 -27.19 -1.76
N VAL A 320 -12.83 -27.71 -0.53
CA VAL A 320 -13.21 -29.12 -0.26
C VAL A 320 -14.50 -29.19 0.54
N GLY A 321 -14.62 -28.39 1.62
CA GLY A 321 -15.77 -28.34 2.52
C GLY A 321 -15.81 -29.53 3.50
N GLU A 322 -16.98 -29.72 4.13
CA GLU A 322 -17.22 -30.81 5.09
C GLU A 322 -17.43 -32.14 4.38
N GLY A 323 -16.89 -33.22 4.94
CA GLY A 323 -17.03 -34.54 4.37
C GLY A 323 -16.42 -35.65 5.25
N LYS A 324 -16.47 -36.88 4.78
CA LYS A 324 -15.80 -38.01 5.47
C LYS A 324 -14.28 -37.89 5.27
N ALA A 325 -13.51 -38.37 6.25
CA ALA A 325 -12.05 -38.30 6.19
C ALA A 325 -11.48 -38.94 4.90
N GLU A 326 -12.09 -40.09 4.45
CA GLU A 326 -11.69 -40.78 3.23
C GLU A 326 -11.84 -39.93 1.94
N ASP A 327 -12.75 -38.96 1.94
CA ASP A 327 -13.04 -38.08 0.78
C ASP A 327 -12.27 -36.77 0.80
N VAL A 328 -12.05 -36.19 2.00
CA VAL A 328 -11.46 -34.84 2.15
C VAL A 328 -9.95 -34.87 2.33
N VAL A 329 -9.43 -35.76 3.18
CA VAL A 329 -8.00 -35.81 3.53
C VAL A 329 -7.08 -36.01 2.32
N PRO A 330 -7.38 -36.91 1.35
CA PRO A 330 -6.52 -37.06 0.20
C PRO A 330 -6.36 -35.81 -0.64
N LYS A 331 -7.42 -34.97 -0.75
CA LYS A 331 -7.41 -33.72 -1.49
C LYS A 331 -6.55 -32.68 -0.78
N ASP A 332 -6.69 -32.56 0.54
CA ASP A 332 -5.92 -31.63 1.35
C ASP A 332 -4.43 -31.97 1.29
N ILE A 333 -4.07 -33.22 1.44
CA ILE A 333 -2.68 -33.72 1.35
C ILE A 333 -2.10 -33.48 -0.06
N GLU A 334 -2.89 -33.67 -1.12
CA GLU A 334 -2.45 -33.40 -2.50
C GLU A 334 -2.08 -31.93 -2.64
N LYS A 335 -2.94 -31.02 -2.16
CA LYS A 335 -2.71 -29.56 -2.25
C LYS A 335 -1.57 -29.09 -1.35
N LEU A 336 -1.41 -29.67 -0.16
CA LEU A 336 -0.25 -29.42 0.70
C LEU A 336 1.07 -29.81 0.00
N ARG A 337 1.09 -30.93 -0.72
CA ARG A 337 2.27 -31.32 -1.51
C ARG A 337 2.55 -30.36 -2.65
N ALA A 338 1.51 -29.84 -3.31
CA ALA A 338 1.59 -28.98 -4.48
C ALA A 338 1.86 -27.50 -4.12
N CYS A 339 1.55 -27.04 -2.91
CA CYS A 339 1.69 -25.63 -2.53
C CYS A 339 3.14 -25.16 -2.52
N ALA A 340 3.35 -23.86 -2.71
CA ALA A 340 4.63 -23.19 -2.55
C ALA A 340 4.93 -22.90 -1.07
N CYS A 341 3.91 -22.46 -0.32
CA CYS A 341 4.01 -22.15 1.10
C CYS A 341 2.64 -22.36 1.79
N VAL A 342 2.65 -22.30 3.12
CA VAL A 342 1.46 -22.42 3.97
C VAL A 342 1.28 -21.14 4.77
N PHE A 343 0.05 -20.62 4.79
CA PHE A 343 -0.42 -19.68 5.81
C PHE A 343 -1.25 -20.48 6.81
N ALA A 344 -0.85 -20.47 8.09
CA ALA A 344 -1.53 -21.23 9.12
C ALA A 344 -2.09 -20.32 10.23
N ILE A 345 -3.38 -20.43 10.53
CA ILE A 345 -4.03 -19.79 11.66
C ILE A 345 -3.87 -20.72 12.86
N VAL A 346 -3.04 -20.35 13.84
CA VAL A 346 -2.58 -21.27 14.89
C VAL A 346 -3.27 -21.04 16.23
N ASP A 347 -3.92 -19.90 16.43
CA ASP A 347 -4.68 -19.65 17.66
C ASP A 347 -5.69 -20.75 17.92
N GLY A 348 -5.77 -21.20 19.18
CA GLY A 348 -6.58 -22.34 19.61
C GLY A 348 -5.93 -23.71 19.39
N LEU A 349 -4.76 -23.77 18.75
CA LEU A 349 -3.94 -24.98 18.57
C LEU A 349 -4.74 -26.18 18.01
N ASP A 350 -5.58 -25.92 17.01
CA ASP A 350 -6.36 -26.98 16.37
C ASP A 350 -5.48 -28.12 15.87
N SER A 351 -5.86 -29.35 16.20
CA SER A 351 -5.07 -30.52 15.89
C SER A 351 -4.92 -30.80 14.40
N GLY A 352 -5.94 -30.45 13.59
CA GLY A 352 -5.90 -30.55 12.13
C GLY A 352 -4.90 -29.59 11.53
N THR A 353 -4.99 -28.33 11.95
CA THR A 353 -4.07 -27.25 11.53
C THR A 353 -2.63 -27.59 11.92
N LEU A 354 -2.39 -28.04 13.15
CA LEU A 354 -1.04 -28.44 13.61
C LEU A 354 -0.49 -29.65 12.82
N PHE A 355 -1.34 -30.61 12.46
CA PHE A 355 -0.94 -31.72 11.59
C PHE A 355 -0.50 -31.21 10.21
N GLU A 356 -1.29 -30.32 9.59
CA GLU A 356 -0.99 -29.73 8.28
C GLU A 356 0.33 -28.95 8.31
N VAL A 357 0.57 -28.14 9.35
CA VAL A 357 1.83 -27.44 9.57
C VAL A 357 2.99 -28.41 9.69
N GLY A 358 2.88 -29.42 10.55
CA GLY A 358 3.95 -30.43 10.72
C GLY A 358 4.24 -31.19 9.42
N PHE A 359 3.18 -31.52 8.65
CA PHE A 359 3.34 -32.19 7.35
C PHE A 359 4.01 -31.26 6.33
N ALA A 360 3.65 -29.98 6.29
CA ALA A 360 4.26 -28.98 5.40
C ALA A 360 5.76 -28.78 5.73
N VAL A 361 6.10 -28.69 7.01
CA VAL A 361 7.51 -28.61 7.47
C VAL A 361 8.30 -29.84 7.05
N ALA A 362 7.73 -31.06 7.20
CA ALA A 362 8.37 -32.30 6.77
C ALA A 362 8.59 -32.36 5.23
N LEU A 363 7.78 -31.65 4.46
CA LEU A 363 7.95 -31.49 3.01
C LEU A 363 8.91 -30.36 2.63
N GLY A 364 9.52 -29.66 3.60
CA GLY A 364 10.41 -28.52 3.36
C GLY A 364 9.70 -27.26 2.87
N LYS A 365 8.39 -27.13 3.12
CA LYS A 365 7.62 -25.95 2.75
C LYS A 365 7.86 -24.83 3.74
N LYS A 366 7.84 -23.58 3.25
CA LYS A 366 7.78 -22.42 4.13
C LYS A 366 6.40 -22.32 4.78
N VAL A 367 6.37 -22.07 6.08
CA VAL A 367 5.13 -21.90 6.85
C VAL A 367 5.17 -20.55 7.55
N VAL A 368 4.16 -19.72 7.30
CA VAL A 368 3.87 -18.52 8.10
C VAL A 368 2.76 -18.89 9.07
N ALA A 369 3.08 -18.92 10.34
CA ALA A 369 2.18 -19.24 11.43
C ALA A 369 1.67 -17.95 12.08
N TYR A 370 0.45 -17.56 11.75
CA TYR A 370 -0.21 -16.42 12.38
C TYR A 370 -0.81 -16.83 13.71
N VAL A 371 -0.47 -16.06 14.78
CA VAL A 371 -0.88 -16.35 16.14
C VAL A 371 -0.90 -15.10 17.00
N GLU A 372 -2.01 -14.84 17.71
CA GLU A 372 -2.14 -13.67 18.58
C GLU A 372 -2.00 -14.03 20.07
N ASN A 373 -2.62 -15.14 20.50
CA ASN A 373 -2.93 -15.40 21.89
C ASN A 373 -2.17 -16.58 22.51
N GLU A 374 -1.37 -17.33 21.74
CA GLU A 374 -0.71 -18.52 22.25
C GLU A 374 0.56 -18.19 23.04
N THR A 375 0.89 -19.06 23.98
CA THR A 375 2.09 -18.93 24.81
C THR A 375 3.34 -19.38 24.05
N GLU A 376 4.50 -18.80 24.36
CA GLU A 376 5.80 -19.24 23.82
C GLU A 376 6.04 -20.74 24.01
N GLY A 377 5.57 -21.28 25.16
CA GLY A 377 5.68 -22.70 25.46
C GLY A 377 4.93 -23.60 24.48
N ALA A 378 3.75 -23.15 24.01
CA ALA A 378 2.92 -23.86 23.04
C ALA A 378 3.52 -23.79 21.62
N LEU A 379 4.24 -22.72 21.29
CA LEU A 379 4.81 -22.47 19.97
C LEU A 379 6.20 -23.08 19.74
N LYS A 380 6.83 -23.67 20.77
CA LYS A 380 8.21 -24.19 20.68
C LYS A 380 8.49 -25.11 19.50
N MET A 381 7.53 -25.98 19.16
CA MET A 381 7.72 -26.90 18.03
C MET A 381 7.68 -26.15 16.69
N LEU A 382 6.83 -25.16 16.56
CA LEU A 382 6.74 -24.33 15.37
C LEU A 382 8.01 -23.49 15.18
N GLU A 383 8.46 -22.83 16.24
CA GLU A 383 9.70 -22.04 16.27
C GLU A 383 10.92 -22.91 15.95
N GLY A 384 11.07 -24.04 16.66
CA GLY A 384 12.22 -24.95 16.51
C GLY A 384 12.28 -25.67 15.17
N THR A 385 11.18 -25.70 14.41
CA THR A 385 11.13 -26.27 13.06
C THR A 385 11.23 -25.22 11.93
N GLY A 386 11.42 -23.95 12.29
CA GLY A 386 11.67 -22.87 11.34
C GLY A 386 10.41 -22.32 10.69
N CYS A 387 9.24 -22.45 11.33
CA CYS A 387 8.06 -21.68 10.97
C CYS A 387 8.30 -20.20 11.27
N ASP A 388 7.83 -19.33 10.37
CA ASP A 388 7.83 -17.88 10.57
C ASP A 388 6.62 -17.51 11.41
N ILE A 389 6.82 -17.24 12.70
CA ILE A 389 5.75 -16.96 13.66
C ILE A 389 5.46 -15.45 13.64
N GLU A 390 4.22 -15.10 13.27
CA GLU A 390 3.78 -13.71 13.14
C GLU A 390 2.59 -13.40 14.02
N LYS A 391 2.67 -12.29 14.75
CA LYS A 391 1.58 -11.74 15.56
C LYS A 391 0.80 -10.62 14.85
N ASP A 392 1.38 -10.06 13.80
CA ASP A 392 0.77 -9.03 12.97
C ASP A 392 0.18 -9.65 11.72
N PHE A 393 -1.16 -9.55 11.59
CA PHE A 393 -1.89 -10.15 10.48
C PHE A 393 -1.41 -9.66 9.12
N THR A 394 -1.22 -8.36 8.98
CA THR A 394 -0.79 -7.74 7.72
C THR A 394 0.58 -8.24 7.30
N THR A 395 1.52 -8.30 8.25
CA THR A 395 2.87 -8.82 8.03
C THR A 395 2.83 -10.28 7.63
N ALA A 396 2.01 -11.12 8.29
CA ALA A 396 1.84 -12.52 7.95
C ALA A 396 1.35 -12.72 6.51
N VAL A 397 0.34 -11.92 6.08
CA VAL A 397 -0.17 -11.95 4.70
C VAL A 397 0.92 -11.56 3.69
N TYR A 398 1.65 -10.47 3.93
CA TYR A 398 2.75 -10.03 3.05
C TYR A 398 3.86 -11.07 2.93
N LYS A 399 4.34 -11.61 4.06
CA LYS A 399 5.38 -12.66 4.06
C LYS A 399 4.94 -13.89 3.29
N THR A 400 3.68 -14.30 3.46
CA THR A 400 3.12 -15.43 2.71
C THR A 400 3.12 -15.16 1.19
N CYS A 401 2.72 -13.95 0.78
CA CYS A 401 2.77 -13.57 -0.63
C CYS A 401 4.21 -13.56 -1.18
N TRP A 402 5.18 -13.10 -0.38
CA TRP A 402 6.59 -13.15 -0.78
C TRP A 402 7.11 -14.58 -0.91
N TYR A 403 6.80 -15.48 0.03
CA TYR A 403 7.19 -16.89 -0.06
C TYR A 403 6.52 -17.62 -1.23
N ALA A 404 5.25 -17.30 -1.52
CA ALA A 404 4.54 -17.89 -2.66
C ALA A 404 5.14 -17.46 -4.03
N ALA A 405 5.90 -16.37 -4.05
CA ALA A 405 6.48 -15.80 -5.26
C ALA A 405 7.98 -16.15 -5.46
N GLU A 406 8.60 -16.83 -4.50
CA GLU A 406 9.95 -17.40 -4.61
C GLU A 406 9.94 -18.72 -5.40
#